data_a710f996fdc1c73248be669465e3b301
#
_entry.id   a710f996fdc1c73248be669465e3b301
#
_cell.length_a   1.000
_cell.length_b   1.000
_cell.length_c   1.000
_cell.angle_alpha   90.00
_cell.angle_beta   90.00
_cell.angle_gamma   90.00
#
_symmetry.space_group_name_H-M   'P 1'
#
loop_
_entity.id
_entity.type
_entity.pdbx_description
1 polymer ?
#
loop_
_entity_poly.entity_id
_entity_poly.type
_entity_poly.pdbx_seq_one_letter_code
_entity_poly.pdbx_strand_id
1 'polypeptide(L)'
;MTRWVWSDRLQKRREKEGGGLRWRDEEVMPVVTTTVVVHYGGGERWRTLRILFPTCEEGRKDIISDFISSLSTNSQIQPSVATWWKTTEKYHTKSASSLSLRPGKQISDPDYSLGKSLTDEHLVQLASKGESYNAVNVVLTASDVAVDGFCSSRCGSHGSSKTAHVKGKNYKFAYIWVGNSETQCPGQCAWPFHQPIYGPQAAPLVAPNNDVGVDGMVINLAGLLAGTATNPFGNGYYQGDASAPLEAASACPGVYARGAYPGYAGDLLVVPTTGASYNAHGTNGRKYLLPALYDPSTSTCSTLV
;
A
#
# COMPACT_ATOMS: atom_id res chain seq x y z
N MET A 1 1.69 -20.37 36.63
CA MET A 1 3.07 -20.49 36.10
C MET A 1 3.09 -21.66 35.13
N THR A 2 3.01 -21.43 33.86
CA THR A 2 3.25 -22.44 32.81
C THR A 2 3.91 -21.75 31.63
N ARG A 3 5.17 -22.08 31.45
CA ARG A 3 6.12 -21.55 30.48
C ARG A 3 5.90 -22.32 29.17
N TRP A 4 5.49 -21.64 28.11
CA TRP A 4 5.43 -22.25 26.77
C TRP A 4 6.79 -22.09 26.11
N VAL A 5 7.41 -23.22 25.81
CA VAL A 5 8.64 -23.34 25.02
C VAL A 5 8.21 -23.55 23.57
N TRP A 6 8.60 -22.67 22.69
CA TRP A 6 8.47 -22.85 21.25
C TRP A 6 9.59 -23.75 20.76
N SER A 7 9.19 -24.88 20.20
CA SER A 7 10.09 -25.83 19.55
C SER A 7 10.10 -25.56 18.06
N ASP A 8 11.27 -25.17 17.54
CA ASP A 8 11.59 -25.13 16.11
C ASP A 8 11.37 -26.50 15.48
N ARG A 9 10.41 -26.58 14.57
CA ARG A 9 10.36 -27.65 13.57
C ARG A 9 10.13 -27.07 12.19
N LEU A 10 11.23 -26.81 11.50
CA LEU A 10 11.27 -26.69 10.06
C LEU A 10 10.86 -28.02 9.42
N GLN A 11 9.68 -28.10 8.83
CA GLN A 11 9.27 -29.22 8.00
C GLN A 11 9.88 -29.08 6.60
N LYS A 12 11.01 -29.75 6.38
CA LYS A 12 11.65 -29.88 5.06
C LYS A 12 10.88 -30.91 4.22
N ARG A 13 10.24 -30.50 3.13
CA ARG A 13 9.75 -31.43 2.11
C ARG A 13 10.92 -31.96 1.28
N ARG A 14 11.06 -33.28 1.20
CA ARG A 14 12.01 -33.98 0.33
C ARG A 14 11.30 -34.36 -0.96
N GLU A 15 11.70 -33.82 -2.08
CA GLU A 15 11.42 -34.40 -3.38
C GLU A 15 12.66 -35.15 -3.88
N LYS A 16 12.47 -36.41 -4.28
CA LYS A 16 13.51 -37.24 -4.87
C LYS A 16 13.36 -37.20 -6.38
N GLU A 17 14.26 -36.55 -7.06
CA GLU A 17 14.57 -36.85 -8.47
C GLU A 17 16.09 -36.99 -8.64
N GLY A 18 16.46 -38.02 -9.34
CA GLY A 18 17.77 -38.51 -9.79
C GLY A 18 19.01 -37.65 -9.51
N GLY A 19 19.83 -38.05 -8.53
CA GLY A 19 21.26 -37.79 -8.52
C GLY A 19 21.68 -36.35 -8.15
N GLY A 20 21.51 -35.95 -6.88
CA GLY A 20 22.11 -34.74 -6.33
C GLY A 20 21.09 -33.86 -5.60
N LEU A 21 21.23 -33.78 -4.26
CA LEU A 21 20.42 -32.90 -3.42
C LEU A 21 20.81 -31.44 -3.73
N ARG A 22 19.98 -30.74 -4.50
CA ARG A 22 20.02 -29.29 -4.60
C ARG A 22 18.95 -28.71 -3.72
N TRP A 23 19.33 -27.93 -2.71
CA TRP A 23 18.42 -27.10 -1.94
C TRP A 23 17.94 -25.97 -2.85
N ARG A 24 16.62 -25.79 -3.02
CA ARG A 24 16.11 -24.51 -3.44
C ARG A 24 16.01 -23.66 -2.19
N ASP A 25 16.82 -22.63 -2.15
CA ASP A 25 16.58 -21.54 -1.24
C ASP A 25 15.27 -20.88 -1.69
N GLU A 26 14.22 -20.93 -0.85
CA GLU A 26 13.07 -20.05 -1.03
C GLU A 26 13.61 -18.63 -0.93
N GLU A 27 13.60 -17.89 -2.03
CA GLU A 27 14.03 -16.50 -2.07
C GLU A 27 13.13 -15.66 -1.19
N VAL A 28 13.62 -15.36 -0.01
CA VAL A 28 12.96 -14.49 0.96
C VAL A 28 13.15 -13.04 0.52
N MET A 29 12.05 -12.30 0.43
CA MET A 29 12.06 -10.90 -0.03
C MET A 29 12.63 -9.94 1.00
N PRO A 30 13.59 -9.08 0.66
CA PRO A 30 14.14 -8.05 1.57
C PRO A 30 13.22 -6.83 1.76
N VAL A 31 13.58 -5.94 2.69
CA VAL A 31 12.91 -4.65 2.96
C VAL A 31 13.05 -3.68 1.79
N VAL A 32 11.99 -2.96 1.48
CA VAL A 32 11.93 -2.01 0.36
C VAL A 32 11.46 -0.65 0.79
N THR A 33 12.11 0.39 0.30
CA THR A 33 11.67 1.77 0.47
C THR A 33 11.34 2.39 -0.89
N THR A 34 10.14 2.93 -1.01
CA THR A 34 9.65 3.61 -2.22
C THR A 34 9.36 5.07 -1.93
N THR A 35 9.80 5.97 -2.78
CA THR A 35 9.50 7.41 -2.68
C THR A 35 8.46 7.81 -3.72
N VAL A 36 7.32 8.37 -3.27
CA VAL A 36 6.24 8.92 -4.12
C VAL A 36 6.30 10.45 -4.09
N VAL A 37 6.26 11.11 -5.25
CA VAL A 37 6.24 12.58 -5.33
C VAL A 37 4.85 13.10 -5.60
N VAL A 38 4.42 14.02 -4.74
CA VAL A 38 3.15 14.73 -4.86
C VAL A 38 3.41 16.14 -5.37
N HIS A 39 2.75 16.53 -6.46
CA HIS A 39 2.78 17.90 -6.98
C HIS A 39 1.57 18.67 -6.46
N TYR A 40 1.80 19.68 -5.63
CA TYR A 40 0.81 20.69 -5.31
C TYR A 40 1.00 21.90 -6.24
N GLY A 41 -0.02 22.26 -6.99
CA GLY A 41 0.01 23.48 -7.79
C GLY A 41 -0.21 24.72 -6.93
N GLY A 42 0.82 25.51 -6.76
CA GLY A 42 0.79 26.74 -5.97
C GLY A 42 2.16 27.09 -5.40
N GLY A 43 3.10 27.45 -6.24
CA GLY A 43 4.34 28.17 -5.83
C GLY A 43 5.50 27.35 -5.30
N GLU A 44 5.33 26.13 -4.85
CA GLU A 44 6.45 25.25 -4.47
C GLU A 44 6.50 24.01 -5.36
N ARG A 45 7.66 23.82 -5.99
CA ARG A 45 7.90 22.77 -6.99
C ARG A 45 8.18 21.44 -6.30
N TRP A 46 7.22 20.52 -6.33
CA TRP A 46 7.44 19.13 -5.96
C TRP A 46 7.78 18.33 -7.22
N ARG A 47 8.92 17.69 -7.26
CA ARG A 47 9.36 16.89 -8.41
C ARG A 47 9.89 15.54 -7.93
N THR A 48 9.34 14.46 -8.47
CA THR A 48 9.89 13.12 -8.55
C THR A 48 9.58 12.14 -7.41
N LEU A 49 8.95 11.05 -7.78
CA LEU A 49 8.72 9.85 -6.98
C LEU A 49 9.94 8.94 -7.01
N ARG A 50 10.32 8.35 -5.89
CA ARG A 50 11.35 7.30 -5.84
C ARG A 50 10.79 6.06 -5.17
N ILE A 51 10.83 4.93 -5.87
CA ILE A 51 10.38 3.63 -5.40
C ILE A 51 11.58 2.74 -5.10
N LEU A 52 11.57 2.11 -3.93
CA LEU A 52 12.54 1.10 -3.57
C LEU A 52 11.90 -0.28 -3.59
N PHE A 53 12.47 -1.19 -4.34
CA PHE A 53 12.08 -2.59 -4.34
C PHE A 53 13.22 -3.49 -3.86
N PRO A 54 12.91 -4.61 -3.19
CA PRO A 54 13.86 -5.68 -2.99
C PRO A 54 14.13 -6.43 -4.30
N THR A 55 15.12 -7.28 -4.27
CA THR A 55 15.32 -8.35 -5.26
C THR A 55 14.17 -9.36 -5.15
N CYS A 56 12.99 -8.97 -5.52
CA CYS A 56 11.86 -9.85 -5.78
C CYS A 56 11.73 -10.07 -7.26
N GLU A 57 11.08 -11.16 -7.67
CA GLU A 57 10.70 -11.42 -9.04
C GLU A 57 10.24 -10.12 -9.70
N GLU A 58 10.80 -9.79 -10.84
CA GLU A 58 10.55 -8.52 -11.56
C GLU A 58 9.05 -8.20 -11.66
N GLY A 59 8.20 -9.22 -11.83
CA GLY A 59 6.76 -9.08 -11.95
C GLY A 59 6.03 -8.51 -10.73
N ARG A 60 6.51 -8.73 -9.50
CA ARG A 60 5.88 -8.22 -8.27
C ARG A 60 6.14 -6.73 -8.05
N LYS A 61 7.31 -6.25 -8.44
CA LYS A 61 7.66 -4.82 -8.41
C LYS A 61 6.83 -4.02 -9.37
N ASP A 62 6.58 -4.60 -10.54
CA ASP A 62 5.84 -3.97 -11.62
C ASP A 62 4.38 -3.72 -11.21
N ILE A 63 3.75 -4.60 -10.42
CA ILE A 63 2.37 -4.41 -9.96
C ILE A 63 2.22 -3.06 -9.24
N ILE A 64 3.10 -2.76 -8.29
CA ILE A 64 3.04 -1.50 -7.52
C ILE A 64 3.51 -0.31 -8.36
N SER A 65 4.56 -0.48 -9.18
CA SER A 65 5.04 0.58 -10.09
C SER A 65 3.98 0.98 -11.09
N ASP A 66 3.29 0.01 -11.68
CA ASP A 66 2.20 0.22 -12.61
C ASP A 66 0.99 0.87 -11.93
N PHE A 67 0.67 0.47 -10.68
CA PHE A 67 -0.35 1.15 -9.89
C PHE A 67 -0.06 2.64 -9.74
N ILE A 68 1.16 2.98 -9.31
CA ILE A 68 1.54 4.39 -9.11
C ILE A 68 1.57 5.16 -10.43
N SER A 69 2.10 4.56 -11.49
CA SER A 69 2.09 5.15 -12.84
C SER A 69 0.66 5.43 -13.32
N SER A 70 -0.27 4.56 -12.95
CA SER A 70 -1.69 4.66 -13.32
C SER A 70 -2.39 5.86 -12.70
N LEU A 71 -1.92 6.38 -11.56
CA LEU A 71 -2.54 7.52 -10.86
C LEU A 71 -2.55 8.80 -11.71
N SER A 72 -1.57 8.97 -12.61
CA SER A 72 -1.43 10.15 -13.47
C SER A 72 -1.60 9.87 -14.97
N THR A 73 -1.97 8.64 -15.32
CA THR A 73 -2.13 8.25 -16.72
C THR A 73 -3.56 8.50 -17.18
N ASN A 74 -3.73 9.25 -18.26
CA ASN A 74 -5.04 9.41 -18.92
C ASN A 74 -5.43 8.07 -19.58
N SER A 75 -6.19 7.25 -18.84
CA SER A 75 -6.73 6.00 -19.37
C SER A 75 -8.03 6.26 -20.13
N GLN A 76 -8.14 5.71 -21.34
CA GLN A 76 -9.37 5.68 -22.11
C GLN A 76 -10.34 4.61 -21.58
N ILE A 77 -9.82 3.60 -20.87
CA ILE A 77 -10.62 2.50 -20.31
C ILE A 77 -11.10 2.92 -18.91
N GLN A 78 -12.40 2.83 -18.71
CA GLN A 78 -13.04 3.14 -17.42
C GLN A 78 -13.72 1.89 -16.85
N PRO A 79 -13.83 1.80 -15.52
CA PRO A 79 -13.25 2.67 -14.48
C PRO A 79 -11.70 2.55 -14.41
N SER A 80 -11.01 3.63 -14.03
CA SER A 80 -9.55 3.65 -14.00
C SER A 80 -8.97 4.12 -12.67
N VAL A 81 -7.73 3.73 -12.39
CA VAL A 81 -6.96 4.21 -11.23
C VAL A 81 -6.87 5.75 -11.21
N ALA A 82 -6.68 6.38 -12.37
CA ALA A 82 -6.65 7.84 -12.47
C ALA A 82 -8.00 8.48 -12.09
N THR A 83 -9.12 7.87 -12.48
CA THR A 83 -10.46 8.34 -12.10
C THR A 83 -10.69 8.21 -10.60
N TRP A 84 -10.26 7.11 -10.00
CA TRP A 84 -10.27 6.92 -8.56
C TRP A 84 -9.46 8.01 -7.85
N TRP A 85 -8.25 8.30 -8.33
CA TRP A 85 -7.36 9.29 -7.74
C TRP A 85 -7.90 10.72 -7.78
N LYS A 86 -8.66 11.08 -8.82
CA LYS A 86 -9.29 12.40 -8.93
C LYS A 86 -10.22 12.77 -7.76
N THR A 87 -10.72 11.80 -7.02
CA THR A 87 -11.50 12.08 -5.80
C THR A 87 -10.68 12.85 -4.77
N THR A 88 -9.37 12.64 -4.69
CA THR A 88 -8.48 13.37 -3.78
C THR A 88 -8.36 14.87 -4.13
N GLU A 89 -8.55 15.23 -5.40
CA GLU A 89 -8.48 16.64 -5.85
C GLU A 89 -9.59 17.48 -5.24
N LYS A 90 -10.73 16.88 -4.88
CA LYS A 90 -11.87 17.55 -4.24
C LYS A 90 -11.55 18.12 -2.85
N TYR A 91 -10.48 17.67 -2.22
CA TYR A 91 -9.99 18.20 -0.95
C TYR A 91 -9.17 19.48 -1.11
N HIS A 92 -8.80 19.85 -2.31
CA HIS A 92 -7.94 21.00 -2.62
C HIS A 92 -8.70 22.15 -3.28
N THR A 93 -9.63 22.77 -2.56
CA THR A 93 -10.57 23.79 -3.08
C THR A 93 -9.93 25.10 -3.56
N LYS A 94 -8.66 25.36 -3.25
CA LYS A 94 -7.96 26.62 -3.56
C LYS A 94 -6.91 26.51 -4.67
N SER A 95 -6.66 25.33 -5.20
CA SER A 95 -5.64 25.12 -6.22
C SER A 95 -6.24 24.35 -7.38
N ALA A 96 -6.32 24.98 -8.54
CA ALA A 96 -6.78 24.35 -9.79
C ALA A 96 -5.76 23.35 -10.38
N SER A 97 -4.85 22.82 -9.57
CA SER A 97 -3.79 21.94 -10.04
C SER A 97 -4.07 20.49 -9.64
N SER A 98 -4.10 19.65 -10.63
CA SER A 98 -4.16 18.21 -10.53
C SER A 98 -2.98 17.67 -9.70
N LEU A 99 -3.29 16.80 -8.74
CA LEU A 99 -2.28 16.02 -7.99
C LEU A 99 -1.67 14.96 -8.90
N SER A 100 -0.56 15.29 -9.54
CA SER A 100 0.16 14.35 -10.39
C SER A 100 1.21 13.59 -9.58
N LEU A 101 1.09 12.27 -9.54
CA LEU A 101 2.06 11.36 -8.92
C LEU A 101 2.86 10.63 -9.99
N ARG A 102 4.15 10.46 -9.78
CA ARG A 102 5.02 9.70 -10.69
C ARG A 102 5.96 8.79 -9.89
N PRO A 103 6.25 7.59 -10.40
CA PRO A 103 7.28 6.75 -9.84
C PRO A 103 8.64 7.46 -9.83
N GLY A 104 9.38 7.35 -8.73
CA GLY A 104 10.70 7.92 -8.59
C GLY A 104 11.79 6.87 -8.50
N LYS A 105 12.92 7.21 -7.84
CA LYS A 105 14.03 6.28 -7.65
C LYS A 105 13.59 5.13 -6.76
N GLN A 106 13.91 3.93 -7.17
CA GLN A 106 13.80 2.71 -6.36
C GLN A 106 15.13 2.45 -5.64
N ILE A 107 15.09 2.13 -4.36
CA ILE A 107 16.26 1.74 -3.57
C ILE A 107 15.94 0.38 -2.92
N SER A 108 16.73 -0.65 -3.13
CA SER A 108 16.58 -1.96 -2.49
C SER A 108 17.48 -2.05 -1.26
N ASP A 109 17.02 -2.79 -0.25
CA ASP A 109 17.77 -3.10 0.97
C ASP A 109 17.78 -4.63 1.15
N PRO A 110 18.50 -5.37 0.28
CA PRO A 110 18.47 -6.83 0.27
C PRO A 110 19.12 -7.44 1.50
N ASP A 111 20.00 -6.69 2.16
CA ASP A 111 20.76 -7.16 3.31
C ASP A 111 20.05 -6.87 4.65
N TYR A 112 18.79 -6.38 4.61
CA TYR A 112 18.05 -5.99 5.81
C TYR A 112 18.87 -5.11 6.74
N SER A 113 19.36 -3.99 6.27
CA SER A 113 20.32 -3.12 6.95
C SER A 113 19.93 -2.71 8.38
N LEU A 114 18.64 -2.79 8.74
CA LEU A 114 18.10 -2.54 10.07
C LEU A 114 17.51 -3.80 10.72
N GLY A 115 17.79 -4.99 10.15
CA GLY A 115 17.21 -6.26 10.59
C GLY A 115 15.78 -6.49 10.12
N LYS A 116 15.21 -7.61 10.54
CA LYS A 116 13.84 -8.06 10.17
C LYS A 116 12.77 -7.72 11.22
N SER A 117 13.13 -7.01 12.28
CA SER A 117 12.20 -6.51 13.31
C SER A 117 12.35 -4.99 13.39
N LEU A 118 11.36 -4.28 12.91
CA LEU A 118 11.42 -2.83 12.70
C LEU A 118 10.47 -2.09 13.65
N THR A 119 10.95 -0.95 14.15
CA THR A 119 10.17 0.04 14.89
C THR A 119 9.73 1.18 13.97
N ASP A 120 8.89 2.09 14.48
CA ASP A 120 8.53 3.31 13.75
C ASP A 120 9.74 4.20 13.44
N GLU A 121 10.74 4.25 14.33
CA GLU A 121 11.99 4.96 14.09
C GLU A 121 12.77 4.35 12.93
N HIS A 122 12.82 3.01 12.85
CA HIS A 122 13.44 2.31 11.73
C HIS A 122 12.72 2.62 10.40
N LEU A 123 11.38 2.72 10.41
CA LEU A 123 10.63 3.10 9.21
C LEU A 123 10.97 4.53 8.74
N VAL A 124 11.09 5.48 9.67
CA VAL A 124 11.55 6.85 9.35
C VAL A 124 12.97 6.85 8.81
N GLN A 125 13.87 6.05 9.39
CA GLN A 125 15.24 5.91 8.94
C GLN A 125 15.33 5.33 7.52
N LEU A 126 14.56 4.28 7.22
CA LEU A 126 14.46 3.71 5.86
C LEU A 126 13.89 4.75 4.88
N ALA A 127 12.80 5.43 5.25
CA ALA A 127 12.20 6.46 4.44
C ALA A 127 13.17 7.61 4.13
N SER A 128 14.06 7.95 5.06
CA SER A 128 15.06 9.01 4.87
C SER A 128 16.09 8.70 3.77
N LYS A 129 16.33 7.41 3.46
CA LYS A 129 17.21 6.99 2.34
C LYS A 129 16.71 7.50 0.99
N GLY A 130 15.42 7.88 0.88
CA GLY A 130 14.84 8.52 -0.31
C GLY A 130 15.40 9.91 -0.62
N GLU A 131 16.11 10.55 0.30
CA GLU A 131 16.79 11.86 0.15
C GLU A 131 15.93 12.98 -0.46
N SER A 132 14.61 12.91 -0.37
CA SER A 132 13.73 13.86 -1.04
C SER A 132 12.79 14.53 -0.03
N TYR A 133 12.93 15.83 0.11
CA TYR A 133 12.06 16.69 0.92
C TYR A 133 10.77 17.11 0.18
N ASN A 134 10.74 16.87 -1.14
CA ASN A 134 9.61 17.20 -2.02
C ASN A 134 8.91 15.92 -2.51
N ALA A 135 8.86 14.88 -1.69
CA ALA A 135 8.31 13.60 -2.05
C ALA A 135 7.66 12.91 -0.86
N VAL A 136 6.76 12.00 -1.14
CA VAL A 136 6.33 10.99 -0.17
C VAL A 136 7.27 9.78 -0.29
N ASN A 137 7.92 9.42 0.79
CA ASN A 137 8.79 8.25 0.82
C ASN A 137 7.98 7.02 1.24
N VAL A 138 7.86 6.01 0.37
CA VAL A 138 7.12 4.79 0.66
C VAL A 138 8.07 3.67 1.03
N VAL A 139 7.90 3.10 2.20
CA VAL A 139 8.60 1.91 2.69
C VAL A 139 7.68 0.71 2.51
N LEU A 140 8.11 -0.27 1.75
CA LEU A 140 7.41 -1.54 1.61
C LEU A 140 8.23 -2.62 2.31
N THR A 141 7.62 -3.42 3.17
CA THR A 141 8.33 -4.49 3.86
C THR A 141 7.88 -5.85 3.35
N ALA A 142 8.83 -6.77 3.24
CA ALA A 142 8.61 -8.14 2.82
C ALA A 142 7.75 -8.93 3.82
N SER A 143 7.25 -10.08 3.38
CA SER A 143 6.38 -10.94 4.19
C SER A 143 7.06 -11.56 5.41
N ASP A 144 8.39 -11.56 5.46
CA ASP A 144 9.20 -12.06 6.56
C ASP A 144 9.74 -10.96 7.51
N VAL A 145 9.31 -9.70 7.29
CA VAL A 145 9.69 -8.56 8.13
C VAL A 145 8.59 -8.21 9.10
N ALA A 146 8.88 -8.30 10.38
CA ALA A 146 8.00 -7.83 11.45
C ALA A 146 8.15 -6.33 11.65
N VAL A 147 7.03 -5.64 11.86
CA VAL A 147 7.00 -4.22 12.19
C VAL A 147 6.09 -4.02 13.39
N ASP A 148 6.44 -3.13 14.31
CA ASP A 148 5.64 -2.87 15.49
C ASP A 148 4.19 -2.52 15.15
N GLY A 149 3.24 -3.26 15.72
CA GLY A 149 1.81 -3.10 15.48
C GLY A 149 1.29 -3.68 14.16
N PHE A 150 2.14 -4.24 13.29
CA PHE A 150 1.69 -4.95 12.10
C PHE A 150 0.87 -6.17 12.49
N CYS A 151 -0.20 -6.46 11.77
CA CYS A 151 -1.14 -7.54 12.05
C CYS A 151 -1.94 -7.42 13.37
N SER A 152 -1.71 -6.40 14.16
CA SER A 152 -2.43 -6.18 15.42
C SER A 152 -3.34 -4.96 15.35
N SER A 153 -2.83 -3.84 14.88
CA SER A 153 -3.55 -2.57 14.84
C SER A 153 -3.50 -1.89 13.46
N ARG A 154 -2.58 -2.31 12.60
CA ARG A 154 -2.37 -1.66 11.29
C ARG A 154 -1.81 -2.62 10.24
N CYS A 155 -2.12 -2.36 8.97
CA CYS A 155 -1.55 -3.01 7.80
C CYS A 155 -0.50 -2.14 7.11
N GLY A 156 -0.44 -0.89 7.49
CA GLY A 156 0.47 0.14 7.07
C GLY A 156 0.20 1.42 7.84
N SER A 157 1.01 2.43 7.65
CA SER A 157 0.83 3.75 8.23
C SER A 157 1.40 4.83 7.33
N HIS A 158 0.92 6.06 7.49
CA HIS A 158 1.61 7.22 6.96
C HIS A 158 1.89 8.21 8.08
N GLY A 159 2.83 9.08 7.84
CA GLY A 159 3.23 10.09 8.81
C GLY A 159 4.26 11.05 8.23
N SER A 160 4.81 11.87 9.10
CA SER A 160 5.91 12.76 8.74
C SER A 160 7.10 12.59 9.68
N SER A 161 8.31 12.77 9.14
CA SER A 161 9.50 12.81 9.98
C SER A 161 9.41 13.98 10.96
N LYS A 162 10.03 13.83 12.15
CA LYS A 162 10.49 15.00 12.89
C LYS A 162 11.48 15.76 11.98
N THR A 163 11.78 17.01 12.28
CA THR A 163 12.74 17.78 11.48
C THR A 163 14.03 16.99 11.29
N ALA A 164 14.30 16.54 10.06
CA ALA A 164 15.51 15.82 9.72
C ALA A 164 16.54 16.79 9.14
N HIS A 165 17.81 16.64 9.55
CA HIS A 165 18.90 17.43 9.00
C HIS A 165 19.63 16.64 7.90
N VAL A 166 19.39 16.99 6.64
CA VAL A 166 20.03 16.33 5.49
C VAL A 166 20.67 17.37 4.59
N LYS A 167 21.93 17.13 4.24
CA LYS A 167 22.73 18.04 3.40
C LYS A 167 22.72 19.50 3.88
N GLY A 168 22.81 19.71 5.20
CA GLY A 168 22.88 21.04 5.80
C GLY A 168 21.53 21.79 5.87
N LYS A 169 20.41 21.14 5.58
CA LYS A 169 19.07 21.74 5.67
C LYS A 169 18.17 20.91 6.57
N ASN A 170 17.38 21.61 7.37
CA ASN A 170 16.32 21.01 8.18
C ASN A 170 15.05 20.92 7.33
N TYR A 171 14.47 19.73 7.20
CA TYR A 171 13.19 19.55 6.52
C TYR A 171 12.37 18.43 7.14
N LYS A 172 11.05 18.50 6.97
CA LYS A 172 10.12 17.41 7.20
C LYS A 172 9.83 16.74 5.87
N PHE A 173 9.71 15.43 5.87
CA PHE A 173 9.18 14.67 4.74
C PHE A 173 8.02 13.79 5.20
N ALA A 174 7.05 13.60 4.30
CA ALA A 174 5.99 12.63 4.51
C ALA A 174 6.49 11.23 4.11
N TYR A 175 6.02 10.21 4.81
CA TYR A 175 6.31 8.82 4.49
C TYR A 175 5.07 7.96 4.62
N ILE A 176 5.08 6.83 3.91
CA ILE A 176 4.12 5.74 4.02
C ILE A 176 4.92 4.47 4.27
N TRP A 177 4.38 3.61 5.13
CA TRP A 177 4.84 2.23 5.25
C TRP A 177 3.68 1.29 4.97
N VAL A 178 3.95 0.18 4.23
CA VAL A 178 3.01 -0.91 4.00
C VAL A 178 3.73 -2.24 4.14
N GLY A 179 3.17 -3.14 4.95
CA GLY A 179 3.69 -4.50 5.12
C GLY A 179 3.05 -5.50 4.14
N ASN A 180 3.85 -6.44 3.63
CA ASN A 180 3.32 -7.60 2.94
C ASN A 180 2.80 -8.62 3.96
N SER A 181 1.50 -8.82 3.97
CA SER A 181 0.82 -9.68 4.93
C SER A 181 0.72 -11.15 4.52
N GLU A 182 1.25 -11.52 3.36
CA GLU A 182 1.06 -12.83 2.72
C GLU A 182 1.25 -14.01 3.69
N THR A 183 2.29 -13.99 4.53
CA THR A 183 2.61 -15.07 5.46
C THR A 183 2.30 -14.75 6.93
N GLN A 184 2.00 -13.49 7.25
CA GLN A 184 1.79 -13.04 8.63
C GLN A 184 0.30 -12.92 8.99
N CYS A 185 -0.47 -12.16 8.22
CA CYS A 185 -1.87 -11.89 8.53
C CYS A 185 -2.72 -11.56 7.27
N PRO A 186 -2.74 -12.43 6.27
CA PRO A 186 -3.49 -12.14 5.04
C PRO A 186 -4.98 -11.94 5.29
N GLY A 187 -5.56 -12.64 6.28
CA GLY A 187 -6.96 -12.47 6.67
C GLY A 187 -7.30 -11.12 7.33
N GLN A 188 -6.29 -10.32 7.70
CA GLN A 188 -6.48 -8.97 8.23
C GLN A 188 -6.09 -7.91 7.22
N CYS A 189 -4.95 -8.07 6.54
CA CYS A 189 -4.34 -7.02 5.73
C CYS A 189 -4.44 -7.25 4.22
N ALA A 190 -4.95 -8.40 3.77
CA ALA A 190 -5.21 -8.71 2.36
C ALA A 190 -6.68 -9.03 2.06
N TRP A 191 -7.61 -8.70 2.98
CA TRP A 191 -9.03 -8.78 2.68
C TRP A 191 -9.38 -7.80 1.53
N PRO A 192 -10.16 -8.20 0.52
CA PRO A 192 -11.01 -9.40 0.45
C PRO A 192 -10.38 -10.61 -0.27
N PHE A 193 -9.09 -10.61 -0.56
CA PHE A 193 -8.39 -11.72 -1.25
C PHE A 193 -8.03 -12.88 -0.32
N HIS A 194 -8.25 -12.74 0.97
CA HIS A 194 -8.12 -13.80 1.95
C HIS A 194 -9.33 -13.78 2.88
N GLN A 195 -9.66 -14.95 3.44
CA GLN A 195 -10.74 -15.05 4.41
C GLN A 195 -10.44 -14.18 5.63
N PRO A 196 -11.40 -13.38 6.11
CA PRO A 196 -11.15 -12.50 7.25
C PRO A 196 -10.95 -13.32 8.55
N ILE A 197 -10.15 -12.78 9.47
CA ILE A 197 -9.92 -13.38 10.79
C ILE A 197 -11.22 -13.31 11.63
N TYR A 198 -11.99 -12.24 11.46
CA TYR A 198 -13.22 -11.96 12.19
C TYR A 198 -14.34 -11.54 11.24
N GLY A 199 -15.59 -11.67 11.69
CA GLY A 199 -16.76 -11.25 10.96
C GLY A 199 -17.29 -12.31 10.00
N PRO A 200 -18.13 -11.91 9.02
CA PRO A 200 -18.73 -12.83 8.07
C PRO A 200 -17.68 -13.57 7.23
N GLN A 201 -17.81 -14.88 7.17
CA GLN A 201 -16.87 -15.77 6.48
C GLN A 201 -17.33 -15.98 5.04
N ALA A 202 -17.04 -15.03 4.16
CA ALA A 202 -17.26 -15.17 2.72
C ALA A 202 -16.05 -15.85 2.05
N ALA A 203 -16.29 -16.47 0.89
CA ALA A 203 -15.20 -17.00 0.07
C ALA A 203 -14.29 -15.84 -0.38
N PRO A 204 -12.94 -16.01 -0.30
CA PRO A 204 -12.02 -14.99 -0.77
C PRO A 204 -12.22 -14.67 -2.25
N LEU A 205 -12.03 -13.42 -2.63
CA LEU A 205 -11.98 -13.00 -4.02
C LEU A 205 -10.64 -13.43 -4.65
N VAL A 206 -10.66 -13.63 -5.97
CA VAL A 206 -9.42 -13.88 -6.71
C VAL A 206 -8.68 -12.56 -6.92
N ALA A 207 -7.44 -12.49 -6.49
CA ALA A 207 -6.59 -11.32 -6.58
C ALA A 207 -6.30 -10.95 -8.07
N PRO A 208 -6.41 -9.67 -8.46
CA PRO A 208 -6.36 -9.26 -9.86
C PRO A 208 -5.00 -9.48 -10.53
N ASN A 209 -3.91 -9.51 -9.77
CA ASN A 209 -2.57 -9.79 -10.27
C ASN A 209 -2.05 -11.17 -9.82
N ASN A 210 -2.93 -12.03 -9.34
CA ASN A 210 -2.63 -13.38 -8.84
C ASN A 210 -1.59 -13.41 -7.70
N ASP A 211 -1.55 -12.35 -6.90
CA ASP A 211 -0.66 -12.21 -5.74
C ASP A 211 -1.42 -11.57 -4.57
N VAL A 212 -1.85 -12.41 -3.64
CA VAL A 212 -2.64 -11.97 -2.48
C VAL A 212 -1.89 -10.95 -1.62
N GLY A 213 -0.58 -11.16 -1.44
CA GLY A 213 0.26 -10.28 -0.64
C GLY A 213 0.40 -8.90 -1.28
N VAL A 214 0.82 -8.85 -2.55
CA VAL A 214 1.05 -7.59 -3.26
C VAL A 214 -0.26 -6.87 -3.59
N ASP A 215 -1.31 -7.58 -4.01
CA ASP A 215 -2.62 -6.97 -4.23
C ASP A 215 -3.22 -6.42 -2.91
N GLY A 216 -2.99 -7.12 -1.79
CA GLY A 216 -3.29 -6.59 -0.45
C GLY A 216 -2.48 -5.34 -0.10
N MET A 217 -1.18 -5.32 -0.43
CA MET A 217 -0.36 -4.11 -0.27
C MET A 217 -0.88 -2.95 -1.12
N VAL A 218 -1.34 -3.18 -2.33
CA VAL A 218 -1.92 -2.13 -3.19
C VAL A 218 -3.16 -1.52 -2.56
N ILE A 219 -4.06 -2.32 -1.98
CA ILE A 219 -5.23 -1.82 -1.26
C ILE A 219 -4.82 -0.87 -0.12
N ASN A 220 -3.89 -1.31 0.72
CA ASN A 220 -3.41 -0.51 1.85
C ASN A 220 -2.67 0.74 1.39
N LEU A 221 -1.80 0.61 0.38
CA LEU A 221 -1.06 1.73 -0.21
C LEU A 221 -1.99 2.77 -0.81
N ALA A 222 -3.04 2.36 -1.50
CA ALA A 222 -4.03 3.26 -2.09
C ALA A 222 -4.69 4.15 -1.04
N GLY A 223 -5.22 3.56 0.03
CA GLY A 223 -5.81 4.32 1.15
C GLY A 223 -4.82 5.27 1.82
N LEU A 224 -3.61 4.78 2.10
CA LEU A 224 -2.55 5.58 2.74
C LEU A 224 -2.02 6.71 1.83
N LEU A 225 -1.95 6.50 0.51
CA LEU A 225 -1.64 7.56 -0.45
C LEU A 225 -2.69 8.65 -0.45
N ALA A 226 -3.98 8.28 -0.45
CA ALA A 226 -5.07 9.24 -0.36
C ALA A 226 -5.01 10.02 0.97
N GLY A 227 -4.81 9.34 2.10
CA GLY A 227 -4.59 9.96 3.40
C GLY A 227 -3.41 10.92 3.39
N THR A 228 -2.24 10.48 2.90
CA THR A 228 -1.05 11.34 2.81
C THR A 228 -1.27 12.55 1.89
N ALA A 229 -1.95 12.38 0.76
CA ALA A 229 -2.23 13.48 -0.16
C ALA A 229 -3.13 14.55 0.45
N THR A 230 -4.07 14.16 1.31
CA THR A 230 -5.03 15.07 1.96
C THR A 230 -4.60 15.53 3.34
N ASN A 231 -3.66 14.82 3.98
CA ASN A 231 -3.19 15.09 5.35
C ASN A 231 -1.72 14.72 5.58
N PRO A 232 -0.75 15.30 4.86
CA PRO A 232 0.66 14.88 4.92
C PRO A 232 1.33 15.15 6.27
N PHE A 233 0.82 16.10 7.05
CA PHE A 233 1.46 16.58 8.29
C PHE A 233 0.51 16.61 9.50
N GLY A 234 -0.61 15.89 9.47
CA GLY A 234 -1.56 15.83 10.57
C GLY A 234 -2.46 17.07 10.72
N ASN A 235 -2.56 17.89 9.68
CA ASN A 235 -3.36 19.12 9.64
C ASN A 235 -4.41 19.14 8.51
N GLY A 236 -4.78 17.99 8.03
CA GLY A 236 -5.71 17.79 6.93
C GLY A 236 -7.18 17.65 7.36
N TYR A 237 -7.92 16.87 6.61
CA TYR A 237 -9.35 16.70 6.78
C TYR A 237 -9.68 15.41 7.54
N TYR A 238 -10.52 15.56 8.55
CA TYR A 238 -11.02 14.46 9.38
C TYR A 238 -12.54 14.44 9.38
N GLN A 239 -13.13 13.27 9.58
CA GLN A 239 -14.55 13.08 9.84
C GLN A 239 -14.76 12.19 11.06
N GLY A 240 -15.99 12.14 11.55
CA GLY A 240 -16.38 11.36 12.71
C GLY A 240 -16.27 12.13 14.01
N ASP A 241 -16.31 11.42 15.11
CA ASP A 241 -16.25 12.01 16.45
C ASP A 241 -14.83 12.55 16.74
N ALA A 242 -14.76 13.69 17.42
CA ALA A 242 -13.49 14.32 17.77
C ALA A 242 -12.62 13.47 18.72
N SER A 243 -13.21 12.51 19.43
CA SER A 243 -12.48 11.56 20.30
C SER A 243 -11.85 10.40 19.51
N ALA A 244 -12.34 10.13 18.29
CA ALA A 244 -11.84 9.08 17.40
C ALA A 244 -11.92 9.53 15.94
N PRO A 245 -11.18 10.59 15.55
CA PRO A 245 -11.28 11.15 14.21
C PRO A 245 -10.70 10.19 13.17
N LEU A 246 -11.41 10.04 12.05
CA LEU A 246 -10.95 9.28 10.89
C LEU A 246 -10.47 10.25 9.80
N GLU A 247 -9.39 9.93 9.15
CA GLU A 247 -8.94 10.68 7.97
C GLU A 247 -9.99 10.60 6.87
N ALA A 248 -10.47 11.75 6.46
CA ALA A 248 -11.65 11.81 5.60
C ALA A 248 -11.43 11.08 4.27
N ALA A 249 -10.29 11.24 3.60
CA ALA A 249 -10.04 10.62 2.31
C ALA A 249 -10.02 9.08 2.36
N SER A 250 -9.63 8.48 3.50
CA SER A 250 -9.51 7.03 3.67
C SER A 250 -10.55 6.44 4.64
N ALA A 251 -11.60 7.20 4.98
CA ALA A 251 -12.60 6.80 5.96
C ALA A 251 -13.72 5.89 5.42
N CYS A 252 -13.42 5.08 4.40
CA CYS A 252 -14.33 4.11 3.79
C CYS A 252 -13.80 2.67 3.86
N PRO A 253 -13.43 2.15 5.05
CA PRO A 253 -12.82 0.83 5.14
C PRO A 253 -13.80 -0.25 4.68
N GLY A 254 -13.29 -1.21 3.90
CA GLY A 254 -14.06 -2.36 3.43
C GLY A 254 -15.06 -2.08 2.32
N VAL A 255 -15.17 -0.85 1.83
CA VAL A 255 -16.04 -0.47 0.72
C VAL A 255 -15.21 -0.43 -0.57
N TYR A 256 -15.54 -1.26 -1.57
CA TYR A 256 -14.85 -1.30 -2.86
C TYR A 256 -15.79 -1.04 -4.04
N ALA A 257 -17.06 -1.39 -3.90
CA ALA A 257 -18.07 -1.17 -4.92
C ALA A 257 -19.42 -0.83 -4.29
N ARG A 258 -20.40 -0.50 -5.13
CA ARG A 258 -21.78 -0.27 -4.70
C ARG A 258 -22.33 -1.52 -3.99
N GLY A 259 -23.16 -1.31 -3.00
CA GLY A 259 -23.78 -2.41 -2.25
C GLY A 259 -22.85 -3.08 -1.23
N ALA A 260 -21.65 -2.56 -0.99
CA ALA A 260 -20.73 -3.10 0.01
C ALA A 260 -21.31 -3.03 1.43
N TYR A 261 -21.07 -4.08 2.21
CA TYR A 261 -21.41 -4.17 3.63
C TYR A 261 -20.38 -5.08 4.35
N PRO A 262 -20.33 -5.12 5.67
CA PRO A 262 -19.36 -5.97 6.38
C PRO A 262 -19.35 -7.42 5.89
N GLY A 263 -18.23 -7.86 5.34
CA GLY A 263 -18.04 -9.18 4.73
C GLY A 263 -18.34 -9.26 3.23
N TYR A 264 -18.84 -8.20 2.61
CA TYR A 264 -19.09 -8.13 1.18
C TYR A 264 -18.48 -6.86 0.58
N ALA A 265 -17.57 -7.01 -0.37
CA ALA A 265 -16.81 -5.92 -0.98
C ALA A 265 -17.62 -5.01 -1.92
N GLY A 266 -18.83 -5.41 -2.29
CA GLY A 266 -19.72 -4.75 -3.25
C GLY A 266 -19.73 -5.42 -4.63
N ASP A 267 -20.50 -4.86 -5.56
CA ASP A 267 -20.70 -5.38 -6.92
C ASP A 267 -19.47 -5.09 -7.81
N LEU A 268 -18.51 -6.00 -7.80
CA LEU A 268 -17.22 -5.86 -8.49
C LEU A 268 -17.26 -6.35 -9.93
N LEU A 269 -16.35 -5.83 -10.74
CA LEU A 269 -16.05 -6.40 -12.05
C LEU A 269 -15.21 -7.68 -11.87
N VAL A 270 -15.43 -8.64 -12.78
CA VAL A 270 -14.72 -9.92 -12.78
C VAL A 270 -14.10 -10.18 -14.15
N VAL A 271 -12.85 -10.64 -14.15
CA VAL A 271 -12.18 -11.09 -15.38
C VAL A 271 -12.75 -12.47 -15.76
N PRO A 272 -13.41 -12.62 -16.93
CA PRO A 272 -14.12 -13.86 -17.25
C PRO A 272 -13.22 -15.10 -17.32
N THR A 273 -11.96 -14.94 -17.68
CA THR A 273 -11.01 -16.04 -17.87
C THR A 273 -10.34 -16.51 -16.59
N THR A 274 -10.19 -15.64 -15.58
CA THR A 274 -9.45 -15.95 -14.35
C THR A 274 -10.32 -15.91 -13.10
N GLY A 275 -11.49 -15.29 -13.17
CA GLY A 275 -12.34 -15.01 -12.00
C GLY A 275 -11.82 -13.85 -11.12
N ALA A 276 -10.74 -13.19 -11.53
CA ALA A 276 -10.12 -12.11 -10.76
C ALA A 276 -11.06 -10.93 -10.59
N SER A 277 -11.21 -10.44 -9.35
CA SER A 277 -12.10 -9.33 -9.00
C SER A 277 -11.35 -8.01 -8.98
N TYR A 278 -11.93 -6.97 -9.60
CA TYR A 278 -11.32 -5.65 -9.69
C TYR A 278 -12.37 -4.55 -9.81
N ASN A 279 -11.95 -3.30 -9.62
CA ASN A 279 -12.79 -2.12 -9.84
C ASN A 279 -12.07 -0.99 -10.60
N ALA A 280 -10.79 -1.16 -10.97
CA ALA A 280 -10.03 -0.15 -11.67
C ALA A 280 -9.05 -0.77 -12.68
N HIS A 281 -8.98 -0.15 -13.86
CA HIS A 281 -7.96 -0.42 -14.87
C HIS A 281 -6.73 0.46 -14.64
N GLY A 282 -5.54 -0.14 -14.75
CA GLY A 282 -4.24 0.53 -14.68
C GLY A 282 -3.48 0.48 -16.00
N THR A 283 -2.25 0.96 -15.96
CA THR A 283 -1.28 0.87 -17.06
C THR A 283 -0.89 -0.59 -17.33
N ASN A 284 -0.34 -0.85 -18.50
CA ASN A 284 0.17 -2.17 -18.92
C ASN A 284 -0.87 -3.30 -18.81
N GLY A 285 -2.16 -2.99 -18.94
CA GLY A 285 -3.25 -3.97 -18.85
C GLY A 285 -3.55 -4.46 -17.42
N ARG A 286 -2.90 -3.91 -16.41
CA ARG A 286 -3.12 -4.23 -15.00
C ARG A 286 -4.54 -3.91 -14.56
N LYS A 287 -5.03 -4.67 -13.60
CA LYS A 287 -6.29 -4.42 -12.91
C LYS A 287 -6.03 -4.34 -11.40
N TYR A 288 -6.82 -3.52 -10.72
CA TYR A 288 -6.66 -3.29 -9.30
C TYR A 288 -8.02 -3.31 -8.58
N LEU A 289 -8.00 -3.68 -7.34
CA LEU A 289 -9.10 -3.50 -6.41
C LEU A 289 -8.74 -2.37 -5.45
N LEU A 290 -9.40 -1.23 -5.59
CA LEU A 290 -9.11 -0.02 -4.82
C LEU A 290 -10.23 0.28 -3.84
N PRO A 291 -9.91 0.69 -2.60
CA PRO A 291 -10.92 1.09 -1.63
C PRO A 291 -11.65 2.35 -2.10
N ALA A 292 -12.92 2.48 -1.76
CA ALA A 292 -13.64 3.74 -1.96
C ALA A 292 -12.96 4.87 -1.18
N LEU A 293 -13.02 6.08 -1.72
CA LEU A 293 -12.59 7.29 -1.03
C LEU A 293 -13.82 8.07 -0.56
N TYR A 294 -13.72 8.68 0.60
CA TYR A 294 -14.75 9.59 1.06
C TYR A 294 -14.74 10.85 0.18
N ASP A 295 -15.88 11.15 -0.40
CA ASP A 295 -16.06 12.32 -1.27
C ASP A 295 -16.63 13.48 -0.45
N PRO A 296 -15.87 14.56 -0.23
CA PRO A 296 -16.34 15.67 0.59
C PRO A 296 -17.50 16.46 -0.07
N SER A 297 -17.68 16.35 -1.38
CA SER A 297 -18.76 17.05 -2.09
C SER A 297 -20.12 16.38 -1.93
N THR A 298 -20.14 15.07 -1.73
CA THR A 298 -21.35 14.27 -1.54
C THR A 298 -21.52 13.76 -0.12
N SER A 299 -20.47 13.86 0.72
CA SER A 299 -20.40 13.31 2.07
C SER A 299 -20.65 11.79 2.11
N THR A 300 -20.18 11.07 1.07
CA THR A 300 -20.35 9.62 0.95
C THR A 300 -19.06 8.94 0.49
N CYS A 301 -19.00 7.61 0.64
CA CYS A 301 -17.93 6.81 0.04
C CYS A 301 -18.13 6.73 -1.49
N SER A 302 -17.18 7.27 -2.24
CA SER A 302 -17.20 7.25 -3.70
C SER A 302 -16.60 5.94 -4.22
N THR A 303 -17.42 5.11 -4.86
CA THR A 303 -17.00 3.88 -5.53
C THR A 303 -16.86 4.11 -7.03
N LEU A 304 -16.03 3.28 -7.69
CA LEU A 304 -15.84 3.33 -9.15
C LEU A 304 -16.89 2.51 -9.91
N VAL A 305 -17.46 1.51 -9.25
CA VAL A 305 -18.48 0.59 -9.80
C VAL A 305 -19.57 0.34 -8.77
#